data_3399c4c18bb2340fb4858cf659d7d6e4
#
_entry.id   3399c4c18bb2340fb4858cf659d7d6e4
#
_cell.length_a   1.000
_cell.length_b   1.000
_cell.length_c   1.000
_cell.angle_alpha   90.00
_cell.angle_beta   90.00
_cell.angle_gamma   90.00
#
_symmetry.space_group_name_H-M   'P 1'
#
loop_
_entity.id
_entity.type
_entity.pdbx_description
1 polymer ?
#
loop_
_entity_poly.entity_id
_entity_poly.type
_entity_poly.pdbx_seq_one_letter_code
_entity_poly.pdbx_strand_id
1 'polypeptide(L)'
;TQEELLQIRKQPELEPERDEASENSRLALEEMGICAVPFYKTVEFSENLAQKECARLEAQLQKAGILDALVVSETDFNCIRKSCPEFLDTVLYAHETGNGTFEGLQVSEELDAALKETVYRILTNLYEAEEGQGISLGADGWFRQGILTGRADKEGEPEFVGALARKRRKELKIRELESKICCAK
;
A
#
# COMPACT_ATOMS: atom_id res chain seq x y z
N THR A 1 17.72 8.99 15.66
CA THR A 1 17.66 9.98 16.76
C THR A 1 16.62 9.62 17.80
N GLN A 2 16.67 10.26 18.97
CA GLN A 2 15.69 10.02 20.03
C GLN A 2 14.28 10.45 19.63
N GLU A 3 14.16 11.51 18.83
CA GLU A 3 12.87 11.98 18.30
C GLU A 3 12.24 10.98 17.36
N GLU A 4 13.01 10.40 16.44
CA GLU A 4 12.54 9.33 15.54
C GLU A 4 12.06 8.11 16.33
N LEU A 5 12.82 7.71 17.35
CA LEU A 5 12.44 6.59 18.21
C LEU A 5 11.11 6.85 18.92
N LEU A 6 10.91 8.06 19.46
CA LEU A 6 9.67 8.44 20.13
C LEU A 6 8.48 8.47 19.16
N GLN A 7 8.68 8.97 17.93
CA GLN A 7 7.65 8.98 16.91
C GLN A 7 7.23 7.56 16.50
N ILE A 8 8.19 6.68 16.25
CA ILE A 8 7.92 5.29 15.85
C ILE A 8 7.21 4.53 16.99
N ARG A 9 7.57 4.76 18.24
CA ARG A 9 6.88 4.14 19.39
C ARG A 9 5.44 4.59 19.54
N LYS A 10 5.11 5.85 19.17
CA LYS A 10 3.75 6.38 19.23
C LYS A 10 2.85 5.86 18.12
N GLN A 11 3.40 5.47 16.98
CA GLN A 11 2.63 4.89 15.88
C GLN A 11 2.19 3.47 16.25
N PRO A 12 0.93 3.08 16.01
CA PRO A 12 0.47 1.71 16.25
C PRO A 12 1.22 0.68 15.38
N GLU A 13 1.63 1.09 14.18
CA GLU A 13 2.42 0.28 13.24
C GLU A 13 3.28 1.18 12.35
N LEU A 14 4.28 0.58 11.68
CA LEU A 14 5.13 1.31 10.76
C LEU A 14 4.36 1.70 9.49
N GLU A 15 4.48 2.95 9.09
CA GLU A 15 3.86 3.51 7.89
C GLU A 15 4.91 3.92 6.87
N PRO A 16 4.61 3.87 5.55
CA PRO A 16 5.45 4.46 4.54
C PRO A 16 5.64 5.96 4.75
N GLU A 17 6.80 6.48 4.36
CA GLU A 17 7.03 7.93 4.39
C GLU A 17 6.11 8.63 3.38
N ARG A 18 5.53 9.75 3.80
CA ARG A 18 4.66 10.60 3.00
C ARG A 18 5.09 12.04 3.10
N ASP A 19 4.86 12.80 2.05
CA ASP A 19 5.03 14.25 2.11
C ASP A 19 3.90 14.92 2.91
N GLU A 20 4.11 16.18 3.26
CA GLU A 20 3.16 16.96 4.05
C GLU A 20 1.81 17.14 3.32
N ALA A 21 1.84 17.30 1.99
CA ALA A 21 0.64 17.46 1.19
C ALA A 21 -0.26 16.21 1.23
N SER A 22 0.33 15.02 1.17
CA SER A 22 -0.40 13.75 1.32
C SER A 22 -0.97 13.60 2.72
N GLU A 23 -0.21 13.91 3.76
CA GLU A 23 -0.69 13.85 5.15
C GLU A 23 -1.88 14.80 5.39
N ASN A 24 -1.78 16.03 4.92
CA ASN A 24 -2.86 17.01 5.04
C ASN A 24 -4.10 16.58 4.24
N SER A 25 -3.92 15.98 3.09
CA SER A 25 -5.02 15.44 2.29
C SER A 25 -5.78 14.34 3.04
N ARG A 26 -5.06 13.44 3.71
CA ARG A 26 -5.65 12.35 4.50
C ARG A 26 -6.43 12.88 5.71
N LEU A 27 -5.91 13.88 6.40
CA LEU A 27 -6.62 14.54 7.49
C LEU A 27 -7.92 15.20 6.99
N ALA A 28 -7.87 15.86 5.83
CA ALA A 28 -9.07 16.48 5.23
C ALA A 28 -10.15 15.41 4.89
N LEU A 29 -9.75 14.25 4.42
CA LEU A 29 -10.70 13.15 4.15
C LEU A 29 -11.34 12.62 5.44
N GLU A 30 -10.59 12.50 6.52
CA GLU A 30 -11.12 12.11 7.83
C GLU A 30 -12.17 13.12 8.32
N GLU A 31 -11.88 14.41 8.21
CA GLU A 31 -12.83 15.50 8.56
C GLU A 31 -14.12 15.46 7.72
N MET A 32 -14.01 15.04 6.46
CA MET A 32 -15.16 14.85 5.55
C MET A 32 -15.93 13.54 5.83
N GLY A 33 -15.43 12.69 6.70
CA GLY A 33 -16.03 11.39 6.98
C GLY A 33 -15.86 10.36 5.85
N ILE A 34 -14.89 10.56 4.97
CA ILE A 34 -14.58 9.64 3.88
C ILE A 34 -13.68 8.53 4.39
N CYS A 35 -14.11 7.28 4.20
CA CYS A 35 -13.31 6.10 4.52
C CYS A 35 -12.31 5.84 3.38
N ALA A 36 -11.06 6.16 3.62
CA ALA A 36 -9.96 5.91 2.69
C ALA A 36 -8.86 5.15 3.42
N VAL A 37 -8.53 3.96 2.93
CA VAL A 37 -7.54 3.07 3.55
C VAL A 37 -6.39 2.83 2.58
N PRO A 38 -5.12 2.97 3.02
CA PRO A 38 -3.98 2.65 2.16
C PRO A 38 -4.03 1.22 1.65
N PHE A 39 -3.68 1.02 0.39
CA PHE A 39 -3.79 -0.29 -0.27
C PHE A 39 -3.06 -1.40 0.49
N TYR A 40 -1.86 -1.12 1.01
CA TYR A 40 -1.07 -2.12 1.75
C TYR A 40 -1.78 -2.67 3.00
N LYS A 41 -2.74 -1.93 3.57
CA LYS A 41 -3.56 -2.39 4.71
C LYS A 41 -4.77 -3.22 4.30
N THR A 42 -5.09 -3.26 3.02
CA THR A 42 -6.31 -3.92 2.51
C THR A 42 -6.05 -5.31 1.95
N VAL A 43 -4.80 -5.69 1.80
CA VAL A 43 -4.39 -6.95 1.16
C VAL A 43 -3.40 -7.72 2.01
N GLU A 44 -3.36 -9.03 1.76
CA GLU A 44 -2.38 -9.97 2.28
C GLU A 44 -1.67 -10.65 1.11
N PHE A 45 -0.43 -11.08 1.31
CA PHE A 45 0.22 -11.95 0.35
C PHE A 45 -0.44 -13.33 0.33
N SER A 46 -0.50 -13.94 -0.86
CA SER A 46 -0.94 -15.32 -1.00
C SER A 46 0.03 -16.26 -0.29
N GLU A 47 -0.50 -17.30 0.34
CA GLU A 47 0.27 -18.25 1.17
C GLU A 47 1.34 -19.02 0.40
N ASN A 48 1.17 -19.18 -0.92
CA ASN A 48 2.10 -19.91 -1.79
C ASN A 48 3.30 -19.07 -2.26
N LEU A 49 3.40 -17.81 -1.91
CA LEU A 49 4.55 -16.97 -2.26
C LEU A 49 5.69 -17.14 -1.26
N ALA A 50 6.90 -17.32 -1.79
CA ALA A 50 8.11 -17.28 -0.98
C ALA A 50 8.38 -15.84 -0.48
N GLN A 51 9.11 -15.71 0.63
CA GLN A 51 9.46 -14.41 1.22
C GLN A 51 10.11 -13.46 0.21
N LYS A 52 11.00 -13.98 -0.64
CA LYS A 52 11.67 -13.19 -1.69
C LYS A 52 10.68 -12.68 -2.74
N GLU A 53 9.69 -13.46 -3.10
CA GLU A 53 8.62 -13.07 -4.03
C GLU A 53 7.71 -12.01 -3.41
N CYS A 54 7.40 -12.14 -2.14
CA CYS A 54 6.63 -11.13 -1.39
C CYS A 54 7.38 -9.79 -1.33
N ALA A 55 8.67 -9.81 -1.03
CA ALA A 55 9.49 -8.60 -0.99
C ALA A 55 9.58 -7.93 -2.37
N ARG A 56 9.72 -8.70 -3.44
CA ARG A 56 9.73 -8.20 -4.81
C ARG A 56 8.39 -7.57 -5.20
N LEU A 57 7.30 -8.25 -4.89
CA LEU A 57 5.96 -7.73 -5.17
C LEU A 57 5.70 -6.41 -4.42
N GLU A 58 6.07 -6.34 -3.16
CA GLU A 58 5.97 -5.08 -2.39
C GLU A 58 6.79 -3.95 -3.01
N ALA A 59 8.01 -4.24 -3.46
CA ALA A 59 8.85 -3.26 -4.16
C ALA A 59 8.22 -2.78 -5.47
N GLN A 60 7.57 -3.68 -6.22
CA GLN A 60 6.82 -3.31 -7.43
C GLN A 60 5.65 -2.37 -7.11
N LEU A 61 4.85 -2.71 -6.10
CA LEU A 61 3.72 -1.90 -5.65
C LEU A 61 4.18 -0.51 -5.19
N GLN A 62 5.29 -0.45 -4.47
CA GLN A 62 5.85 0.80 -3.99
C GLN A 62 6.36 1.68 -5.14
N LYS A 63 7.14 1.11 -6.04
CA LYS A 63 7.70 1.85 -7.18
C LYS A 63 6.63 2.30 -8.18
N ALA A 64 5.59 1.51 -8.34
CA ALA A 64 4.44 1.85 -9.17
C ALA A 64 3.50 2.90 -8.54
N GLY A 65 3.72 3.25 -7.27
CA GLY A 65 2.90 4.24 -6.56
C GLY A 65 1.58 3.69 -6.03
N ILE A 66 1.42 2.37 -5.98
CA ILE A 66 0.17 1.71 -5.58
C ILE A 66 0.16 1.36 -4.09
N LEU A 67 1.32 1.03 -3.53
CA LEU A 67 1.42 0.49 -2.18
C LEU A 67 0.68 1.33 -1.14
N ASP A 68 0.88 2.63 -1.16
CA ASP A 68 0.29 3.58 -0.21
C ASP A 68 -0.86 4.40 -0.80
N ALA A 69 -1.33 4.09 -1.98
CA ALA A 69 -2.49 4.74 -2.60
C ALA A 69 -3.75 4.44 -1.79
N LEU A 70 -4.60 5.44 -1.64
CA LEU A 70 -5.83 5.33 -0.85
C LEU A 70 -6.91 4.58 -1.62
N VAL A 71 -7.37 3.48 -1.07
CA VAL A 71 -8.51 2.72 -1.60
C VAL A 71 -9.79 3.45 -1.24
N VAL A 72 -10.55 3.82 -2.24
CA VAL A 72 -11.84 4.51 -2.09
C VAL A 72 -12.89 3.91 -3.02
N SER A 73 -14.16 4.07 -2.66
CA SER A 73 -15.27 3.75 -3.56
C SER A 73 -15.39 4.79 -4.67
N GLU A 74 -16.09 4.46 -5.74
CA GLU A 74 -16.38 5.41 -6.83
C GLU A 74 -17.15 6.64 -6.32
N THR A 75 -18.09 6.45 -5.42
CA THR A 75 -18.86 7.55 -4.80
C THR A 75 -17.94 8.48 -4.03
N ASP A 76 -17.04 7.94 -3.21
CA ASP A 76 -16.08 8.74 -2.44
C ASP A 76 -15.07 9.44 -3.36
N PHE A 77 -14.60 8.78 -4.40
CA PHE A 77 -13.74 9.40 -5.40
C PHE A 77 -14.39 10.62 -6.07
N ASN A 78 -15.65 10.49 -6.47
CA ASN A 78 -16.40 11.60 -7.04
C ASN A 78 -16.61 12.73 -6.04
N CYS A 79 -16.84 12.40 -4.77
CA CYS A 79 -16.93 13.38 -3.69
C CYS A 79 -15.61 14.14 -3.49
N ILE A 80 -14.49 13.43 -3.46
CA ILE A 80 -13.15 14.04 -3.34
C ILE A 80 -12.90 15.02 -4.48
N ARG A 81 -13.17 14.62 -5.71
CA ARG A 81 -12.97 15.48 -6.89
C ARG A 81 -13.81 16.75 -6.87
N LYS A 82 -15.03 16.67 -6.36
CA LYS A 82 -15.96 17.81 -6.33
C LYS A 82 -15.75 18.72 -5.14
N SER A 83 -15.43 18.15 -3.99
CA SER A 83 -15.52 18.84 -2.70
C SER A 83 -14.19 19.05 -2.00
N CYS A 84 -13.09 18.51 -2.53
CA CYS A 84 -11.76 18.65 -1.93
C CYS A 84 -10.75 19.17 -2.97
N PRO A 85 -10.78 20.46 -3.34
CA PRO A 85 -9.88 21.00 -4.36
C PRO A 85 -8.42 21.04 -3.93
N GLU A 86 -8.14 20.91 -2.64
CA GLU A 86 -6.78 20.90 -2.06
C GLU A 86 -6.20 19.48 -1.92
N PHE A 87 -6.92 18.45 -2.39
CA PHE A 87 -6.46 17.08 -2.30
C PHE A 87 -5.21 16.86 -3.18
N LEU A 88 -4.11 16.46 -2.54
CA LEU A 88 -2.80 16.23 -3.17
C LEU A 88 -2.23 14.87 -2.72
N ASP A 89 -2.95 13.82 -3.05
CA ASP A 89 -2.53 12.44 -2.81
C ASP A 89 -2.99 11.55 -3.97
N THR A 90 -2.79 10.26 -3.89
CA THR A 90 -3.22 9.29 -4.89
C THR A 90 -4.34 8.42 -4.35
N VAL A 91 -5.31 8.16 -5.19
CA VAL A 91 -6.39 7.22 -4.89
C VAL A 91 -6.33 6.03 -5.84
N LEU A 92 -6.79 4.91 -5.35
CA LEU A 92 -6.93 3.67 -6.09
C LEU A 92 -8.40 3.25 -6.04
N TYR A 93 -9.07 3.29 -7.19
CA TYR A 93 -10.44 2.82 -7.32
C TYR A 93 -10.63 2.15 -8.68
N ALA A 94 -11.56 1.24 -8.76
CA ALA A 94 -11.90 0.57 -10.00
C ALA A 94 -13.35 0.89 -10.36
N HIS A 95 -13.54 1.55 -11.51
CA HIS A 95 -14.87 1.85 -12.05
C HIS A 95 -15.60 0.57 -12.44
N GLU A 96 -14.88 -0.37 -13.04
CA GLU A 96 -15.41 -1.65 -13.48
C GLU A 96 -14.62 -2.82 -12.91
N THR A 97 -15.29 -3.96 -12.79
CA THR A 97 -14.62 -5.22 -12.50
C THR A 97 -13.80 -5.65 -13.72
N GLY A 98 -12.53 -5.89 -13.53
CA GLY A 98 -11.64 -6.43 -14.55
C GLY A 98 -11.74 -7.96 -14.66
N ASN A 99 -10.92 -8.51 -15.53
CA ASN A 99 -10.78 -9.97 -15.71
C ASN A 99 -9.39 -10.46 -15.35
N GLY A 100 -8.65 -9.70 -14.57
CA GLY A 100 -7.33 -10.09 -14.05
C GLY A 100 -7.44 -11.25 -13.07
N THR A 101 -6.48 -12.15 -13.17
CA THR A 101 -6.37 -13.35 -12.33
C THR A 101 -5.08 -13.34 -11.52
N PHE A 102 -4.69 -12.17 -11.05
CA PHE A 102 -3.47 -12.04 -10.24
C PHE A 102 -3.62 -12.77 -8.92
N GLU A 103 -2.78 -13.78 -8.69
CA GLU A 103 -2.85 -14.68 -7.55
C GLU A 103 -1.91 -14.30 -6.40
N GLY A 104 -1.08 -13.28 -6.58
CA GLY A 104 -0.07 -12.87 -5.58
C GLY A 104 -0.63 -12.17 -4.35
N LEU A 105 -1.82 -11.59 -4.44
CA LEU A 105 -2.48 -10.87 -3.36
C LEU A 105 -3.91 -11.38 -3.15
N GLN A 106 -4.36 -11.31 -1.92
CA GLN A 106 -5.75 -11.60 -1.55
C GLN A 106 -6.28 -10.50 -0.65
N VAL A 107 -7.60 -10.35 -0.61
CA VAL A 107 -8.28 -9.36 0.23
C VAL A 107 -8.07 -9.72 1.70
N SER A 108 -7.72 -8.74 2.54
CA SER A 108 -7.60 -8.96 3.98
C SER A 108 -8.93 -9.35 4.61
N GLU A 109 -8.92 -10.35 5.47
CA GLU A 109 -10.11 -10.83 6.18
C GLU A 109 -10.66 -9.84 7.22
N GLU A 110 -9.83 -8.91 7.66
CA GLU A 110 -10.17 -7.94 8.71
C GLU A 110 -11.01 -6.76 8.23
N LEU A 111 -11.23 -6.62 6.92
CA LEU A 111 -11.99 -5.52 6.34
C LEU A 111 -13.50 -5.73 6.49
N ASP A 112 -14.25 -4.62 6.54
CA ASP A 112 -15.70 -4.69 6.44
C ASP A 112 -16.16 -5.13 5.02
N ALA A 113 -17.43 -5.53 4.88
CA ALA A 113 -17.95 -6.10 3.64
C ALA A 113 -17.87 -5.11 2.45
N ALA A 114 -18.13 -3.82 2.67
CA ALA A 114 -18.10 -2.81 1.63
C ALA A 114 -16.67 -2.58 1.12
N LEU A 115 -15.71 -2.51 2.02
CA LEU A 115 -14.31 -2.34 1.68
C LEU A 115 -13.74 -3.59 0.99
N LYS A 116 -14.11 -4.79 1.44
CA LYS A 116 -13.74 -6.05 0.76
C LYS A 116 -14.20 -6.07 -0.69
N GLU A 117 -15.42 -5.64 -0.97
CA GLU A 117 -15.97 -5.55 -2.34
C GLU A 117 -15.16 -4.59 -3.20
N THR A 118 -14.84 -3.41 -2.66
CA THR A 118 -14.02 -2.41 -3.34
C THR A 118 -12.63 -2.95 -3.66
N VAL A 119 -11.96 -3.56 -2.70
CA VAL A 119 -10.62 -4.14 -2.86
C VAL A 119 -10.64 -5.32 -3.84
N TYR A 120 -11.63 -6.19 -3.74
CA TYR A 120 -11.81 -7.29 -4.71
C TYR A 120 -11.87 -6.76 -6.15
N ARG A 121 -12.66 -5.72 -6.39
CA ARG A 121 -12.78 -5.09 -7.71
C ARG A 121 -11.44 -4.53 -8.20
N ILE A 122 -10.66 -3.92 -7.30
CA ILE A 122 -9.30 -3.45 -7.62
C ILE A 122 -8.41 -4.62 -8.01
N LEU A 123 -8.42 -5.71 -7.25
CA LEU A 123 -7.60 -6.90 -7.52
C LEU A 123 -7.93 -7.55 -8.88
N THR A 124 -9.18 -7.47 -9.33
CA THR A 124 -9.56 -7.95 -10.67
C THR A 124 -8.97 -7.12 -11.82
N ASN A 125 -8.37 -5.97 -11.51
CA ASN A 125 -7.65 -5.13 -12.46
C ASN A 125 -6.13 -5.31 -12.38
N LEU A 126 -5.65 -6.27 -11.61
CA LEU A 126 -4.24 -6.68 -11.56
C LEU A 126 -4.01 -7.92 -12.44
N TYR A 127 -2.93 -7.92 -13.19
CA TYR A 127 -2.58 -8.97 -14.17
C TYR A 127 -1.15 -9.46 -13.93
N GLU A 128 -0.89 -10.73 -14.18
CA GLU A 128 0.46 -11.31 -14.11
C GLU A 128 1.31 -11.04 -15.35
N ALA A 129 0.67 -10.85 -16.49
CA ALA A 129 1.30 -10.59 -17.77
C ALA A 129 0.87 -9.24 -18.34
N GLU A 130 1.57 -8.76 -19.36
CA GLU A 130 1.29 -7.46 -20.02
C GLU A 130 -0.07 -7.38 -20.76
N GLU A 131 -0.93 -8.33 -20.52
CA GLU A 131 -2.25 -8.43 -21.13
C GLU A 131 -3.29 -7.76 -20.25
N GLY A 132 -3.88 -6.69 -20.72
CA GLY A 132 -4.98 -6.02 -20.03
C GLY A 132 -4.83 -4.51 -19.93
N GLN A 133 -5.91 -3.85 -19.54
CA GLN A 133 -5.97 -2.39 -19.36
C GLN A 133 -5.68 -1.93 -17.93
N GLY A 134 -5.38 -2.86 -17.03
CA GLY A 134 -5.09 -2.58 -15.63
C GLY A 134 -3.60 -2.43 -15.36
N ILE A 135 -3.20 -2.98 -14.24
CA ILE A 135 -1.82 -2.97 -13.77
C ILE A 135 -1.24 -4.37 -13.93
N SER A 136 -0.11 -4.49 -14.59
CA SER A 136 0.60 -5.76 -14.75
C SER A 136 1.75 -5.84 -13.75
N LEU A 137 1.87 -6.97 -13.06
CA LEU A 137 2.89 -7.24 -12.06
C LEU A 137 3.55 -8.60 -12.39
N GLY A 138 4.70 -8.56 -13.05
CA GLY A 138 5.43 -9.76 -13.46
C GLY A 138 6.22 -10.41 -12.32
N ALA A 139 6.38 -11.70 -12.36
CA ALA A 139 7.16 -12.48 -11.38
C ALA A 139 8.66 -12.08 -11.37
N ASP A 140 9.14 -11.51 -12.44
CA ASP A 140 10.53 -11.06 -12.63
C ASP A 140 10.79 -9.63 -12.10
N GLY A 141 9.77 -8.98 -11.51
CA GLY A 141 9.85 -7.63 -10.97
C GLY A 141 9.38 -6.53 -11.92
N TRP A 142 9.10 -6.82 -13.18
CA TRP A 142 8.55 -5.84 -14.11
C TRP A 142 7.08 -5.53 -13.78
N PHE A 143 6.74 -4.26 -13.92
CA PHE A 143 5.36 -3.78 -13.79
C PHE A 143 5.04 -2.77 -14.89
N ARG A 144 3.75 -2.63 -15.17
CA ARG A 144 3.26 -1.71 -16.19
C ARG A 144 1.90 -1.11 -15.79
N GLN A 145 1.75 0.18 -16.07
CA GLN A 145 0.49 0.91 -15.96
C GLN A 145 0.32 1.75 -17.22
N GLY A 146 -0.50 1.33 -18.16
CA GLY A 146 -0.62 2.00 -19.46
C GLY A 146 0.74 2.05 -20.16
N ILE A 147 1.27 3.25 -20.38
CA ILE A 147 2.60 3.45 -21.00
C ILE A 147 3.75 3.50 -19.98
N LEU A 148 3.45 3.52 -18.69
CA LEU A 148 4.48 3.51 -17.65
C LEU A 148 4.92 2.08 -17.39
N THR A 149 6.21 1.82 -17.55
CA THR A 149 6.82 0.51 -17.31
C THR A 149 8.05 0.68 -16.42
N GLY A 150 8.21 -0.21 -15.47
CA GLY A 150 9.36 -0.21 -14.59
C GLY A 150 9.68 -1.58 -14.04
N ARG A 151 10.78 -1.69 -13.35
CA ARG A 151 11.21 -2.91 -12.66
C ARG A 151 11.64 -2.60 -11.24
N ALA A 152 11.24 -3.42 -10.31
CA ALA A 152 11.62 -3.30 -8.92
C ALA A 152 11.97 -4.66 -8.32
N ASP A 153 12.90 -4.65 -7.39
CA ASP A 153 13.24 -5.78 -6.55
C ASP A 153 13.72 -5.25 -5.19
N LYS A 154 13.74 -6.10 -4.21
CA LYS A 154 14.12 -5.75 -2.85
C LYS A 154 14.65 -6.99 -2.16
N GLU A 155 15.78 -6.85 -1.48
CA GLU A 155 16.32 -7.91 -0.62
C GLU A 155 15.63 -7.90 0.74
N GLY A 156 15.58 -9.07 1.39
CA GLY A 156 15.03 -9.22 2.72
C GLY A 156 13.54 -9.52 2.74
N GLU A 157 12.86 -8.98 3.74
CA GLU A 157 11.43 -9.21 4.01
C GLU A 157 10.58 -8.03 3.54
N PRO A 158 9.30 -8.26 3.20
CA PRO A 158 8.34 -7.18 3.01
C PRO A 158 8.15 -6.41 4.32
N GLU A 159 7.85 -5.12 4.23
CA GLU A 159 7.75 -4.23 5.39
C GLU A 159 6.32 -3.81 5.72
N PHE A 160 5.46 -3.69 4.73
CA PHE A 160 4.16 -3.03 4.89
C PHE A 160 2.95 -3.92 4.65
N VAL A 161 2.98 -4.79 3.66
CA VAL A 161 1.86 -5.69 3.35
C VAL A 161 1.78 -6.78 4.42
N GLY A 162 0.59 -6.91 5.03
CA GLY A 162 0.35 -7.86 6.11
C GLY A 162 0.58 -7.26 7.51
N ALA A 163 -0.41 -7.38 8.40
CA ALA A 163 -0.37 -6.82 9.75
C ALA A 163 0.83 -7.33 10.57
N LEU A 164 1.15 -8.61 10.43
CA LEU A 164 2.25 -9.23 11.15
C LEU A 164 3.61 -8.72 10.68
N ALA A 165 3.78 -8.51 9.37
CA ALA A 165 4.99 -7.96 8.80
C ALA A 165 5.23 -6.52 9.28
N ARG A 166 4.20 -5.69 9.32
CA ARG A 166 4.28 -4.31 9.84
C ARG A 166 4.70 -4.27 11.30
N LYS A 167 4.13 -5.13 12.13
CA LYS A 167 4.48 -5.24 13.54
C LYS A 167 5.94 -5.64 13.74
N ARG A 168 6.38 -6.68 13.04
CA ARG A 168 7.76 -7.17 13.07
C ARG A 168 8.74 -6.09 12.62
N ARG A 169 8.44 -5.39 11.54
CA ARG A 169 9.29 -4.32 11.02
C ARG A 169 9.41 -3.15 11.99
N LYS A 170 8.31 -2.78 12.63
CA LYS A 170 8.33 -1.75 13.68
C LYS A 170 9.26 -2.13 14.83
N GLU A 171 9.16 -3.36 15.33
CA GLU A 171 10.01 -3.86 16.41
C GLU A 171 11.51 -3.84 16.03
N LEU A 172 11.83 -4.27 14.80
CA LEU A 172 13.20 -4.22 14.29
C LEU A 172 13.72 -2.79 14.18
N LYS A 173 12.92 -1.86 13.68
CA LYS A 173 13.28 -0.45 13.56
C LYS A 173 13.56 0.20 14.92
N ILE A 174 12.76 -0.13 15.92
CA ILE A 174 12.97 0.33 17.29
C ILE A 174 14.32 -0.16 17.80
N ARG A 175 14.64 -1.45 17.65
CA ARG A 175 15.92 -2.04 18.07
C ARG A 175 17.12 -1.40 17.36
N GLU A 176 17.03 -1.15 16.07
CA GLU A 176 18.07 -0.48 15.30
C GLU A 176 18.35 0.94 15.82
N LEU A 177 17.31 1.70 16.11
CA LEU A 177 17.44 3.06 16.64
C LEU A 177 17.99 3.07 18.07
N GLU A 178 17.55 2.15 18.92
CA GLU A 178 18.07 1.98 20.27
C GLU A 178 19.57 1.65 20.26
N SER A 179 19.98 0.74 19.37
CA SER A 179 21.38 0.38 19.19
C SER A 179 22.24 1.58 18.75
N LYS A 180 21.74 2.37 17.78
CA LYS A 180 22.43 3.57 17.32
C LYS A 180 22.58 4.63 18.42
N ILE A 181 21.54 4.83 19.21
CA ILE A 181 21.57 5.76 20.36
C ILE A 181 22.55 5.29 21.42
N CYS A 182 22.60 3.99 21.71
CA CYS A 182 23.53 3.41 22.66
C CYS A 182 25.00 3.54 22.21
N CYS A 183 25.29 3.37 20.92
CA CYS A 183 26.62 3.53 20.34
C CYS A 183 27.07 5.00 20.24
N ALA A 184 26.17 5.97 20.28
CA ALA A 184 26.48 7.41 20.22
C ALA A 184 26.79 8.03 21.59
N LYS A 185 26.69 7.27 22.67
CA LYS A 185 27.08 7.65 24.02
C LYS A 185 28.48 7.14 24.33
#